data_1bc241714495d6652184f08110425f7d
#
_entry.id   1bc241714495d6652184f08110425f7d
#
_cell.length_a   1.000
_cell.length_b   1.000
_cell.length_c   1.000
_cell.angle_alpha   90.00
_cell.angle_beta   90.00
_cell.angle_gamma   90.00
#
_symmetry.space_group_name_H-M   'P 1'
#
loop_
_entity.id
_entity.type
_entity.pdbx_description
1 polymer ?
#
loop_
_entity_poly.entity_id
_entity_poly.type
_entity_poly.pdbx_seq_one_letter_code
_entity_poly.pdbx_strand_id
1 'polypeptide(L)'
;MKNLLKAAMVALLLTPLVGCGPKGSEKQGSNTTETHGKKYNVAYLVNGNLGDKSFFDSAAAGLKTLEEDGRITLKTIEMGGTDADKPRWLQTLYEVSDLGEYDLIICGTYQMPDFLKEVATKYPDQKYAIFDDNTYAGENKNVLNLTYKQNELGYIIGTLAASMTTDTSVERINPEKVIGFVGGIDSPVINDFLYGYITGAQNVDPEIKVDTRYTNDYVDTAIAKEYGLS
;
A
#
# COMPACT_ATOMS: atom_id res chain seq x y z
N MET A 1 42.06 -64.17 -10.25
CA MET A 1 43.48 -64.04 -10.67
C MET A 1 43.89 -62.60 -10.36
N LYS A 2 44.73 -62.50 -9.41
CA LYS A 2 45.94 -61.67 -9.32
C LYS A 2 45.75 -60.18 -9.34
N ASN A 3 45.84 -59.51 -8.20
CA ASN A 3 47.07 -58.88 -7.62
C ASN A 3 47.35 -57.54 -8.33
N LEU A 4 47.73 -56.50 -7.76
CA LEU A 4 48.49 -56.04 -6.56
C LEU A 4 48.30 -54.51 -6.49
N LEU A 5 48.12 -53.91 -5.37
CA LEU A 5 49.03 -53.50 -4.30
C LEU A 5 49.61 -52.09 -4.49
N LYS A 6 49.37 -51.25 -3.48
CA LYS A 6 50.23 -50.23 -2.87
C LYS A 6 50.46 -48.92 -3.63
N ALA A 7 50.21 -47.77 -3.05
CA ALA A 7 51.02 -47.19 -2.00
C ALA A 7 50.32 -45.98 -1.33
N ALA A 8 50.44 -45.96 -0.05
CA ALA A 8 50.12 -44.85 0.85
C ALA A 8 51.18 -43.77 0.74
N MET A 9 50.77 -42.49 0.86
CA MET A 9 51.70 -41.47 1.38
C MET A 9 50.93 -40.50 2.27
N VAL A 10 51.29 -40.55 3.51
CA VAL A 10 50.96 -39.67 4.62
C VAL A 10 51.75 -38.38 4.45
N ALA A 11 51.12 -37.26 4.55
CA ALA A 11 51.77 -36.00 4.84
C ALA A 11 50.95 -35.21 5.85
N LEU A 12 51.52 -35.14 6.94
CA LEU A 12 51.40 -34.59 8.23
C LEU A 12 50.97 -33.08 8.27
N LEU A 13 50.06 -32.86 9.18
CA LEU A 13 49.67 -31.66 9.90
C LEU A 13 50.76 -30.60 10.13
N LEU A 14 50.33 -29.34 9.94
CA LEU A 14 50.82 -28.21 10.79
C LEU A 14 49.70 -27.16 10.92
N THR A 15 49.04 -27.18 12.05
CA THR A 15 48.18 -26.10 12.55
C THR A 15 49.06 -25.10 13.29
N PRO A 16 48.88 -23.81 13.14
CA PRO A 16 49.20 -22.85 14.21
C PRO A 16 47.90 -22.39 14.89
N LEU A 17 47.81 -22.69 16.17
CA LEU A 17 47.00 -21.93 17.11
C LEU A 17 47.63 -20.55 17.25
N VAL A 18 46.86 -19.50 17.03
CA VAL A 18 47.16 -18.17 17.52
C VAL A 18 45.92 -17.62 18.24
N GLY A 19 46.21 -17.10 19.42
CA GLY A 19 45.38 -16.84 20.53
C GLY A 19 44.32 -15.73 20.39
N CYS A 20 43.40 -15.82 21.32
CA CYS A 20 42.46 -14.80 21.72
C CYS A 20 43.13 -13.48 22.14
N GLY A 21 42.68 -12.37 21.57
CA GLY A 21 42.83 -11.03 22.10
C GLY A 21 41.62 -10.17 21.71
N PRO A 22 40.99 -9.47 22.65
CA PRO A 22 39.78 -8.70 22.35
C PRO A 22 40.14 -7.30 21.82
N LYS A 23 39.77 -6.97 20.58
CA LYS A 23 39.75 -5.57 20.14
C LYS A 23 38.90 -5.36 18.89
N GLY A 24 38.01 -4.37 18.97
CA GLY A 24 37.62 -3.56 17.83
C GLY A 24 36.39 -4.06 17.08
N SER A 25 35.28 -3.47 17.40
CA SER A 25 34.07 -3.42 16.54
C SER A 25 34.47 -2.84 15.18
N GLU A 26 34.83 -3.67 14.23
CA GLU A 26 34.86 -3.26 12.83
C GLU A 26 33.44 -3.32 12.30
N LYS A 27 32.93 -2.14 11.96
CA LYS A 27 31.73 -1.97 11.13
C LYS A 27 31.94 -2.78 9.85
N GLN A 28 31.20 -3.86 9.73
CA GLN A 28 31.04 -4.57 8.48
C GLN A 28 30.36 -3.62 7.50
N GLY A 29 31.16 -2.97 6.69
CA GLY A 29 30.67 -2.17 5.56
C GLY A 29 29.92 -3.11 4.63
N SER A 30 28.61 -2.95 4.60
CA SER A 30 27.77 -3.51 3.56
C SER A 30 28.27 -2.91 2.24
N ASN A 31 29.04 -3.67 1.47
CA ASN A 31 29.26 -3.38 0.06
C ASN A 31 27.92 -3.62 -0.65
N THR A 32 27.04 -2.66 -0.57
CA THR A 32 25.98 -2.49 -1.56
C THR A 32 26.67 -2.12 -2.85
N THR A 33 26.86 -3.11 -3.71
CA THR A 33 27.14 -2.90 -5.11
C THR A 33 25.98 -2.06 -5.63
N GLU A 34 26.20 -0.76 -5.80
CA GLU A 34 25.27 0.12 -6.50
C GLU A 34 25.18 -0.40 -7.94
N THR A 35 24.19 -1.25 -8.19
CA THR A 35 23.71 -1.46 -9.55
C THR A 35 23.05 -0.15 -9.94
N HIS A 36 23.80 0.75 -10.59
CA HIS A 36 23.24 1.89 -11.32
C HIS A 36 22.35 1.34 -12.45
N GLY A 37 21.16 0.87 -12.10
CA GLY A 37 20.11 0.51 -13.03
C GLY A 37 19.58 1.78 -13.72
N LYS A 38 18.87 1.60 -14.83
CA LYS A 38 18.16 2.69 -15.50
C LYS A 38 17.30 3.45 -14.47
N LYS A 39 17.49 4.78 -14.37
CA LYS A 39 16.62 5.65 -13.58
C LYS A 39 15.35 5.91 -14.38
N TYR A 40 14.19 5.73 -13.78
CA TYR A 40 12.90 5.89 -14.44
C TYR A 40 12.27 7.25 -14.10
N ASN A 41 11.63 7.87 -15.07
CA ASN A 41 10.84 9.09 -14.88
C ASN A 41 9.39 8.69 -14.52
N VAL A 42 8.92 9.14 -13.36
CA VAL A 42 7.60 8.80 -12.83
C VAL A 42 6.79 10.07 -12.56
N ALA A 43 5.57 10.12 -13.09
CA ALA A 43 4.58 11.12 -12.71
C ALA A 43 3.60 10.50 -11.69
N TYR A 44 3.35 11.20 -10.59
CA TYR A 44 2.31 10.87 -9.63
C TYR A 44 1.22 11.93 -9.66
N LEU A 45 0.03 11.55 -10.10
CA LEU A 45 -1.12 12.42 -10.26
C LEU A 45 -2.05 12.22 -9.06
N VAL A 46 -2.23 13.27 -8.27
CA VAL A 46 -3.03 13.27 -7.05
C VAL A 46 -4.36 13.96 -7.36
N ASN A 47 -5.45 13.18 -7.43
CA ASN A 47 -6.81 13.73 -7.52
C ASN A 47 -7.31 14.16 -6.14
N GLY A 48 -6.58 15.07 -5.56
CA GLY A 48 -6.68 15.60 -4.21
C GLY A 48 -5.56 16.58 -3.94
N ASN A 49 -5.21 16.71 -2.69
CA ASN A 49 -4.05 17.48 -2.24
C ASN A 49 -3.21 16.62 -1.29
N LEU A 50 -1.90 16.86 -1.28
CA LEU A 50 -1.03 16.33 -0.25
C LEU A 50 -1.29 17.03 1.09
N GLY A 51 -0.87 16.39 2.18
CA GLY A 51 -1.11 16.88 3.54
C GLY A 51 -2.30 16.20 4.22
N ASP A 52 -2.89 15.16 3.60
CA ASP A 52 -3.96 14.35 4.20
C ASP A 52 -3.45 13.46 5.34
N LYS A 53 -2.12 13.34 5.52
CA LYS A 53 -1.44 12.49 6.51
C LYS A 53 -1.86 11.04 6.46
N SER A 54 -2.36 10.59 5.33
CA SER A 54 -2.96 9.29 5.14
C SER A 54 -2.68 8.75 3.73
N PHE A 55 -3.69 8.69 2.88
CA PHE A 55 -3.74 7.97 1.63
C PHE A 55 -2.76 8.52 0.58
N PHE A 56 -2.90 9.78 0.19
CA PHE A 56 -2.04 10.39 -0.81
C PHE A 56 -0.62 10.62 -0.30
N ASP A 57 -0.47 11.03 0.97
CA ASP A 57 0.84 11.21 1.60
C ASP A 57 1.60 9.90 1.72
N SER A 58 0.93 8.77 1.99
CA SER A 58 1.57 7.46 2.07
C SER A 58 2.15 7.03 0.72
N ALA A 59 1.40 7.23 -0.37
CA ALA A 59 1.89 6.95 -1.72
C ALA A 59 3.06 7.88 -2.10
N ALA A 60 2.93 9.19 -1.81
CA ALA A 60 3.99 10.16 -2.04
C ALA A 60 5.27 9.83 -1.27
N ALA A 61 5.16 9.41 0.00
CA ALA A 61 6.30 9.03 0.83
C ALA A 61 7.03 7.79 0.27
N GLY A 62 6.29 6.78 -0.20
CA GLY A 62 6.87 5.60 -0.84
C GLY A 62 7.62 5.96 -2.13
N LEU A 63 7.04 6.81 -2.98
CA LEU A 63 7.68 7.27 -4.20
C LEU A 63 8.92 8.14 -3.92
N LYS A 64 8.86 8.99 -2.89
CA LYS A 64 9.99 9.80 -2.46
C LYS A 64 11.17 8.93 -1.98
N THR A 65 10.91 7.85 -1.27
CA THR A 65 11.95 6.88 -0.90
C THR A 65 12.65 6.31 -2.14
N LEU A 66 11.90 5.96 -3.18
CA LEU A 66 12.49 5.48 -4.44
C LEU A 66 13.30 6.56 -5.17
N GLU A 67 12.92 7.81 -5.06
CA GLU A 67 13.67 8.94 -5.60
C GLU A 67 14.98 9.18 -4.83
N GLU A 68 14.93 9.15 -3.49
CA GLU A 68 16.09 9.25 -2.60
C GLU A 68 17.09 8.10 -2.82
N ASP A 69 16.61 6.89 -3.13
CA ASP A 69 17.41 5.74 -3.53
C ASP A 69 17.99 5.88 -4.97
N GLY A 70 17.70 6.95 -5.67
CA GLY A 70 18.19 7.21 -7.04
C GLY A 70 17.53 6.34 -8.11
N ARG A 71 16.47 5.59 -7.80
CA ARG A 71 15.78 4.66 -8.70
C ARG A 71 14.83 5.36 -9.67
N ILE A 72 14.24 6.48 -9.25
CA ILE A 72 13.31 7.27 -10.06
C ILE A 72 13.64 8.75 -10.02
N THR A 73 13.12 9.50 -11.00
CA THR A 73 12.87 10.94 -10.92
C THR A 73 11.38 11.12 -10.76
N LEU A 74 10.95 11.81 -9.72
CA LEU A 74 9.54 11.95 -9.39
C LEU A 74 9.00 13.34 -9.75
N LYS A 75 7.86 13.39 -10.41
CA LYS A 75 7.04 14.58 -10.59
C LYS A 75 5.67 14.34 -9.96
N THR A 76 5.37 15.03 -8.89
CA THR A 76 4.03 15.00 -8.27
C THR A 76 3.20 16.17 -8.77
N ILE A 77 1.95 15.93 -9.14
CA ILE A 77 1.00 16.92 -9.64
C ILE A 77 -0.30 16.79 -8.84
N GLU A 78 -0.62 17.80 -8.05
CA GLU A 78 -1.87 17.89 -7.32
C GLU A 78 -2.95 18.50 -8.23
N MET A 79 -4.06 17.80 -8.38
CA MET A 79 -5.10 18.15 -9.35
C MET A 79 -6.36 18.73 -8.70
N GLY A 80 -6.40 18.80 -7.34
CA GLY A 80 -7.59 19.14 -6.57
C GLY A 80 -8.51 17.93 -6.36
N GLY A 81 -9.38 17.97 -5.35
CA GLY A 81 -10.17 16.83 -4.89
C GLY A 81 -11.68 17.02 -4.94
N THR A 82 -12.16 18.13 -5.50
CA THR A 82 -13.60 18.42 -5.59
C THR A 82 -14.18 17.96 -6.92
N ASP A 83 -15.51 17.84 -7.00
CA ASP A 83 -16.19 17.52 -8.27
C ASP A 83 -15.91 18.56 -9.36
N ALA A 84 -15.68 19.81 -8.98
CA ALA A 84 -15.31 20.88 -9.91
C ALA A 84 -13.93 20.67 -10.55
N ASP A 85 -13.06 19.87 -9.92
CA ASP A 85 -11.71 19.58 -10.41
C ASP A 85 -11.66 18.41 -11.40
N LYS A 86 -12.70 17.60 -11.52
CA LYS A 86 -12.72 16.41 -12.40
C LYS A 86 -12.32 16.68 -13.85
N PRO A 87 -12.74 17.79 -14.50
CA PRO A 87 -12.26 18.10 -15.85
C PRO A 87 -10.74 18.27 -15.92
N ARG A 88 -10.13 18.82 -14.86
CA ARG A 88 -8.69 18.98 -14.74
C ARG A 88 -7.98 17.62 -14.61
N TRP A 89 -8.60 16.64 -13.96
CA TRP A 89 -8.00 15.31 -13.82
C TRP A 89 -7.81 14.65 -15.19
N LEU A 90 -8.85 14.66 -16.02
CA LEU A 90 -8.77 14.13 -17.38
C LEU A 90 -7.76 14.92 -18.23
N GLN A 91 -7.82 16.25 -18.18
CA GLN A 91 -6.91 17.11 -18.92
C GLN A 91 -5.44 16.84 -18.53
N THR A 92 -5.14 16.76 -17.24
CA THR A 92 -3.77 16.49 -16.75
C THR A 92 -3.28 15.11 -17.18
N LEU A 93 -4.15 14.07 -17.14
CA LEU A 93 -3.79 12.75 -17.66
C LEU A 93 -3.40 12.82 -19.15
N TYR A 94 -4.14 13.55 -19.96
CA TYR A 94 -3.81 13.77 -21.37
C TYR A 94 -2.50 14.53 -21.53
N GLU A 95 -2.33 15.66 -20.86
CA GLU A 95 -1.15 16.50 -20.96
C GLU A 95 0.13 15.73 -20.60
N VAL A 96 0.12 15.00 -19.48
CA VAL A 96 1.27 14.22 -19.01
C VAL A 96 1.56 13.05 -19.94
N SER A 97 0.53 12.44 -20.53
CA SER A 97 0.70 11.35 -21.50
C SER A 97 1.24 11.85 -22.84
N ASP A 98 0.78 13.04 -23.32
CA ASP A 98 1.26 13.67 -24.56
C ASP A 98 2.75 14.06 -24.50
N LEU A 99 3.29 14.39 -23.32
CA LEU A 99 4.70 14.71 -23.16
C LEU A 99 5.62 13.56 -23.55
N GLY A 100 5.20 12.30 -23.32
CA GLY A 100 6.01 11.12 -23.63
C GLY A 100 7.33 11.04 -22.83
N GLU A 101 7.43 11.79 -21.73
CA GLU A 101 8.64 11.91 -20.92
C GLU A 101 8.70 10.93 -19.76
N TYR A 102 7.56 10.32 -19.41
CA TYR A 102 7.44 9.46 -18.23
C TYR A 102 7.44 7.99 -18.61
N ASP A 103 8.28 7.22 -17.94
CA ASP A 103 8.27 5.75 -18.04
C ASP A 103 7.01 5.15 -17.38
N LEU A 104 6.43 5.85 -16.37
CA LEU A 104 5.25 5.43 -15.65
C LEU A 104 4.45 6.64 -15.13
N ILE A 105 3.13 6.62 -15.34
CA ILE A 105 2.18 7.57 -14.74
C ILE A 105 1.36 6.83 -13.71
N ILE A 106 1.32 7.35 -12.48
CA ILE A 106 0.62 6.74 -11.35
C ILE A 106 -0.54 7.65 -10.93
N CYS A 107 -1.70 7.09 -10.76
CA CYS A 107 -2.86 7.72 -10.11
C CYS A 107 -3.55 6.73 -9.18
N GLY A 108 -4.58 7.15 -8.48
CA GLY A 108 -5.29 6.27 -7.56
C GLY A 108 -6.72 6.71 -7.30
N THR A 109 -7.39 5.96 -6.47
CA THR A 109 -8.78 6.10 -6.03
C THR A 109 -9.85 5.64 -7.03
N TYR A 110 -11.01 5.30 -6.48
CA TYR A 110 -12.22 4.89 -7.21
C TYR A 110 -12.76 5.95 -8.20
N GLN A 111 -12.26 7.18 -8.15
CA GLN A 111 -12.72 8.29 -8.98
C GLN A 111 -11.97 8.38 -10.31
N MET A 112 -10.81 7.71 -10.44
CA MET A 112 -9.93 7.82 -11.61
C MET A 112 -10.13 6.76 -12.71
N PRO A 113 -10.78 5.60 -12.49
CA PRO A 113 -10.78 4.50 -13.46
C PRO A 113 -11.29 4.88 -14.84
N ASP A 114 -12.40 5.61 -14.94
CA ASP A 114 -12.99 6.00 -16.23
C ASP A 114 -12.08 6.92 -17.03
N PHE A 115 -11.49 7.92 -16.37
CA PHE A 115 -10.53 8.83 -16.99
C PHE A 115 -9.28 8.10 -17.45
N LEU A 116 -8.74 7.22 -16.58
CA LEU A 116 -7.54 6.47 -16.91
C LEU A 116 -7.79 5.49 -18.06
N LYS A 117 -8.93 4.80 -18.10
CA LYS A 117 -9.30 3.90 -19.20
C LYS A 117 -9.34 4.62 -20.55
N GLU A 118 -9.96 5.81 -20.58
CA GLU A 118 -10.04 6.64 -21.78
C GLU A 118 -8.63 7.00 -22.29
N VAL A 119 -7.79 7.53 -21.40
CA VAL A 119 -6.45 7.98 -21.76
C VAL A 119 -5.52 6.81 -22.10
N ALA A 120 -5.53 5.73 -21.31
CA ALA A 120 -4.71 4.55 -21.55
C ALA A 120 -5.06 3.86 -22.89
N THR A 121 -6.31 3.93 -23.33
CA THR A 121 -6.73 3.43 -24.65
C THR A 121 -6.13 4.27 -25.78
N LYS A 122 -6.04 5.58 -25.60
CA LYS A 122 -5.47 6.51 -26.60
C LYS A 122 -3.94 6.43 -26.66
N TYR A 123 -3.30 6.14 -25.53
CA TYR A 123 -1.84 6.05 -25.43
C TYR A 123 -1.38 4.63 -25.03
N PRO A 124 -1.49 3.65 -25.95
CA PRO A 124 -1.24 2.25 -25.63
C PRO A 124 0.21 1.91 -25.26
N ASP A 125 1.17 2.75 -25.66
CA ASP A 125 2.59 2.57 -25.36
C ASP A 125 3.01 3.18 -24.01
N GLN A 126 2.23 4.16 -23.50
CA GLN A 126 2.44 4.75 -22.18
C GLN A 126 2.01 3.75 -21.10
N LYS A 127 2.83 3.60 -20.06
CA LYS A 127 2.53 2.73 -18.92
C LYS A 127 1.89 3.53 -17.80
N TYR A 128 0.88 2.90 -17.20
CA TYR A 128 0.13 3.48 -16.10
C TYR A 128 0.05 2.49 -14.94
N ALA A 129 -0.12 3.04 -13.74
CA ALA A 129 -0.56 2.29 -12.57
C ALA A 129 -1.69 3.05 -11.88
N ILE A 130 -2.71 2.31 -11.47
CA ILE A 130 -3.77 2.81 -10.60
C ILE A 130 -3.78 1.99 -9.32
N PHE A 131 -3.79 2.66 -8.17
CA PHE A 131 -3.90 1.99 -6.88
C PHE A 131 -5.26 2.23 -6.25
N ASP A 132 -5.66 1.29 -5.41
CA ASP A 132 -6.95 1.23 -4.74
C ASP A 132 -8.15 1.12 -5.69
N ASP A 133 -7.92 0.56 -6.88
CA ASP A 133 -8.97 0.28 -7.85
C ASP A 133 -8.64 -0.88 -8.79
N ASN A 134 -9.64 -1.67 -9.13
CA ASN A 134 -9.55 -2.76 -10.10
C ASN A 134 -10.72 -2.84 -11.07
N THR A 135 -11.49 -1.76 -11.19
CA THR A 135 -12.74 -1.70 -12.00
C THR A 135 -12.52 -2.18 -13.42
N TYR A 136 -11.41 -1.76 -14.06
CA TYR A 136 -11.06 -2.14 -15.43
C TYR A 136 -9.80 -3.01 -15.50
N ALA A 137 -9.54 -3.80 -14.46
CA ALA A 137 -8.36 -4.66 -14.44
C ALA A 137 -8.34 -5.63 -15.62
N GLY A 138 -7.23 -5.62 -16.37
CA GLY A 138 -7.01 -6.49 -17.53
C GLY A 138 -7.62 -5.98 -18.84
N GLU A 139 -8.39 -4.89 -18.87
CA GLU A 139 -8.92 -4.33 -20.11
C GLU A 139 -7.84 -3.60 -20.93
N ASN A 140 -7.00 -2.83 -20.28
CA ASN A 140 -5.86 -2.14 -20.89
C ASN A 140 -4.55 -2.81 -20.48
N LYS A 141 -3.78 -3.35 -21.41
CA LYS A 141 -2.51 -4.06 -21.14
C LYS A 141 -1.40 -3.16 -20.59
N ASN A 142 -1.52 -1.86 -20.77
CA ASN A 142 -0.60 -0.83 -20.32
C ASN A 142 -0.97 -0.24 -18.95
N VAL A 143 -2.01 -0.76 -18.29
CA VAL A 143 -2.45 -0.35 -16.96
C VAL A 143 -2.23 -1.47 -15.96
N LEU A 144 -1.48 -1.18 -14.89
CA LEU A 144 -1.35 -2.03 -13.72
C LEU A 144 -2.33 -1.57 -12.64
N ASN A 145 -3.24 -2.44 -12.24
CA ASN A 145 -4.15 -2.20 -11.13
C ASN A 145 -3.56 -2.79 -9.84
N LEU A 146 -3.53 -2.00 -8.79
CA LEU A 146 -3.04 -2.36 -7.47
C LEU A 146 -4.18 -2.28 -6.47
N THR A 147 -4.47 -3.38 -5.81
CA THR A 147 -5.45 -3.44 -4.71
C THR A 147 -4.79 -3.97 -3.44
N TYR A 148 -5.42 -3.72 -2.32
CA TYR A 148 -4.95 -4.13 -1.01
C TYR A 148 -5.91 -5.19 -0.45
N LYS A 149 -5.51 -5.81 0.65
CA LYS A 149 -6.34 -6.77 1.36
C LYS A 149 -7.11 -6.06 2.49
N GLN A 150 -8.04 -5.22 2.10
CA GLN A 150 -8.84 -4.41 3.03
C GLN A 150 -9.59 -5.27 4.03
N ASN A 151 -10.12 -6.40 3.59
CA ASN A 151 -10.81 -7.37 4.45
C ASN A 151 -9.90 -7.95 5.55
N GLU A 152 -8.62 -8.22 5.27
CA GLU A 152 -7.69 -8.69 6.28
C GLU A 152 -7.45 -7.64 7.37
N LEU A 153 -7.28 -6.36 6.97
CA LEU A 153 -7.16 -5.26 7.91
C LEU A 153 -8.46 -5.06 8.69
N GLY A 154 -9.60 -5.08 7.99
CA GLY A 154 -10.92 -5.02 8.61
C GLY A 154 -11.10 -6.10 9.68
N TYR A 155 -10.71 -7.34 9.37
CA TYR A 155 -10.79 -8.48 10.30
C TYR A 155 -9.97 -8.23 11.58
N ILE A 156 -8.74 -7.74 11.45
CA ILE A 156 -7.88 -7.44 12.60
C ILE A 156 -8.52 -6.37 13.50
N ILE A 157 -9.02 -5.29 12.89
CA ILE A 157 -9.64 -4.19 13.63
C ILE A 157 -10.96 -4.63 14.26
N GLY A 158 -11.78 -5.40 13.56
CA GLY A 158 -13.02 -5.97 14.09
C GLY A 158 -12.79 -6.90 15.27
N THR A 159 -11.76 -7.76 15.18
CA THR A 159 -11.32 -8.61 16.29
C THR A 159 -10.92 -7.79 17.51
N LEU A 160 -10.14 -6.71 17.30
CA LEU A 160 -9.73 -5.82 18.38
C LEU A 160 -10.92 -5.11 19.02
N ALA A 161 -11.80 -4.52 18.22
CA ALA A 161 -12.98 -3.81 18.71
C ALA A 161 -13.90 -4.73 19.52
N ALA A 162 -14.13 -5.93 19.02
CA ALA A 162 -14.92 -6.95 19.71
C ALA A 162 -14.29 -7.39 21.04
N SER A 163 -12.97 -7.63 21.03
CA SER A 163 -12.24 -7.98 22.25
C SER A 163 -12.32 -6.87 23.29
N MET A 164 -12.23 -5.61 22.87
CA MET A 164 -12.35 -4.46 23.77
C MET A 164 -13.78 -4.31 24.32
N THR A 165 -14.82 -4.42 23.48
CA THR A 165 -16.21 -4.23 23.94
C THR A 165 -16.70 -5.36 24.83
N THR A 166 -16.05 -6.51 24.82
CA THR A 166 -16.37 -7.66 25.71
C THR A 166 -15.50 -7.72 26.97
N ASP A 167 -14.45 -6.90 27.05
CA ASP A 167 -13.56 -6.86 28.22
C ASP A 167 -14.09 -5.92 29.30
N THR A 168 -14.65 -6.51 30.36
CA THR A 168 -15.22 -5.75 31.49
C THR A 168 -14.19 -4.99 32.32
N SER A 169 -12.90 -5.18 32.08
CA SER A 169 -11.81 -4.40 32.71
C SER A 169 -11.58 -3.04 32.06
N VAL A 170 -12.09 -2.84 30.85
CA VAL A 170 -11.98 -1.57 30.12
C VAL A 170 -13.07 -0.60 30.62
N GLU A 171 -12.65 0.55 31.14
CA GLU A 171 -13.58 1.57 31.62
C GLU A 171 -14.43 2.14 30.48
N ARG A 172 -15.70 2.47 30.79
CA ARG A 172 -16.67 3.10 29.88
C ARG A 172 -17.10 2.24 28.68
N ILE A 173 -16.85 0.97 28.72
CA ILE A 173 -17.45 0.04 27.77
C ILE A 173 -18.93 -0.15 28.12
N ASN A 174 -19.81 -0.06 27.13
CA ASN A 174 -21.23 -0.39 27.34
C ASN A 174 -21.40 -1.92 27.40
N PRO A 175 -22.41 -2.41 28.14
CA PRO A 175 -22.68 -3.86 28.24
C PRO A 175 -23.33 -4.44 26.98
N GLU A 176 -23.68 -3.58 26.02
CA GLU A 176 -24.29 -4.00 24.77
C GLU A 176 -23.19 -4.51 23.82
N LYS A 177 -23.42 -5.67 23.23
CA LYS A 177 -22.50 -6.27 22.27
C LYS A 177 -22.66 -5.56 20.91
N VAL A 178 -22.35 -4.26 20.88
CA VAL A 178 -22.46 -3.41 19.68
C VAL A 178 -21.15 -2.65 19.50
N ILE A 179 -20.64 -2.68 18.28
CA ILE A 179 -19.49 -1.87 17.83
C ILE A 179 -19.89 -1.06 16.60
N GLY A 180 -19.27 0.11 16.41
CA GLY A 180 -19.56 0.99 15.29
C GLY A 180 -18.60 0.82 14.11
N PHE A 181 -19.11 1.05 12.90
CA PHE A 181 -18.33 1.23 11.69
C PHE A 181 -18.82 2.48 10.95
N VAL A 182 -17.94 3.45 10.76
CA VAL A 182 -18.24 4.67 9.99
C VAL A 182 -17.44 4.62 8.69
N GLY A 183 -18.12 4.35 7.58
CA GLY A 183 -17.55 4.36 6.23
C GLY A 183 -17.68 5.72 5.56
N GLY A 184 -16.78 6.02 4.62
CA GLY A 184 -16.89 7.22 3.79
C GLY A 184 -18.01 7.09 2.76
N ILE A 185 -17.85 6.22 1.78
CA ILE A 185 -18.81 6.00 0.70
C ILE A 185 -19.14 4.51 0.63
N ASP A 186 -20.40 4.19 0.35
CA ASP A 186 -20.82 2.82 0.03
C ASP A 186 -20.20 2.39 -1.31
N SER A 187 -19.07 1.71 -1.21
CA SER A 187 -18.27 1.27 -2.36
C SER A 187 -17.67 -0.12 -2.11
N PRO A 188 -17.27 -0.85 -3.17
CA PRO A 188 -16.67 -2.18 -3.01
C PRO A 188 -15.48 -2.21 -2.07
N VAL A 189 -14.59 -1.20 -2.12
CA VAL A 189 -13.41 -1.10 -1.26
C VAL A 189 -13.80 -0.94 0.21
N ILE A 190 -14.72 -0.01 0.51
CA ILE A 190 -15.17 0.24 1.88
C ILE A 190 -15.97 -0.95 2.42
N ASN A 191 -16.75 -1.60 1.58
CA ASN A 191 -17.51 -2.79 1.96
C ASN A 191 -16.59 -4.01 2.21
N ASP A 192 -15.44 -4.08 1.55
CA ASP A 192 -14.44 -5.12 1.84
C ASP A 192 -13.83 -4.95 3.26
N PHE A 193 -13.54 -3.70 3.68
CA PHE A 193 -13.18 -3.40 5.07
C PHE A 193 -14.30 -3.80 6.04
N LEU A 194 -15.55 -3.42 5.76
CA LEU A 194 -16.71 -3.73 6.60
C LEU A 194 -16.92 -5.23 6.72
N TYR A 195 -16.82 -5.98 5.63
CA TYR A 195 -16.94 -7.42 5.63
C TYR A 195 -15.90 -8.07 6.57
N GLY A 196 -14.64 -7.66 6.44
CA GLY A 196 -13.58 -8.10 7.34
C GLY A 196 -13.88 -7.74 8.80
N TYR A 197 -14.31 -6.50 9.05
CA TYR A 197 -14.61 -5.99 10.39
C TYR A 197 -15.72 -6.81 11.07
N ILE A 198 -16.82 -7.05 10.36
CA ILE A 198 -17.93 -7.90 10.88
C ILE A 198 -17.42 -9.32 11.17
N THR A 199 -16.70 -9.91 10.21
CA THR A 199 -16.23 -11.29 10.35
C THR A 199 -15.25 -11.44 11.51
N GLY A 200 -14.32 -10.47 11.67
CA GLY A 200 -13.38 -10.44 12.79
C GLY A 200 -14.07 -10.29 14.14
N ALA A 201 -15.07 -9.41 14.21
CA ALA A 201 -15.85 -9.21 15.44
C ALA A 201 -16.64 -10.45 15.83
N GLN A 202 -17.36 -11.06 14.89
CA GLN A 202 -18.17 -12.25 15.12
C GLN A 202 -17.33 -13.51 15.39
N ASN A 203 -16.06 -13.52 15.00
CA ASN A 203 -15.15 -14.59 15.40
C ASN A 203 -14.78 -14.52 16.89
N VAL A 204 -14.82 -13.34 17.50
CA VAL A 204 -14.64 -13.18 18.97
C VAL A 204 -15.92 -13.55 19.72
N ASP A 205 -17.04 -12.99 19.31
CA ASP A 205 -18.34 -13.27 19.87
C ASP A 205 -19.42 -13.15 18.78
N PRO A 206 -20.09 -14.27 18.40
CA PRO A 206 -21.10 -14.29 17.35
C PRO A 206 -22.33 -13.38 17.59
N GLU A 207 -22.57 -12.96 18.85
CA GLU A 207 -23.67 -12.08 19.18
C GLU A 207 -23.37 -10.59 18.96
N ILE A 208 -22.11 -10.23 18.66
CA ILE A 208 -21.74 -8.85 18.39
C ILE A 208 -22.43 -8.35 17.13
N LYS A 209 -23.05 -7.18 17.28
CA LYS A 209 -23.66 -6.41 16.18
C LYS A 209 -22.76 -5.27 15.76
N VAL A 210 -22.73 -5.01 14.48
CA VAL A 210 -22.00 -3.86 13.90
C VAL A 210 -23.04 -2.83 13.44
N ASP A 211 -23.06 -1.64 14.09
CA ASP A 211 -23.81 -0.48 13.61
C ASP A 211 -22.99 0.19 12.50
N THR A 212 -23.53 0.14 11.27
CA THR A 212 -22.83 0.60 10.09
C THR A 212 -23.46 1.88 9.55
N ARG A 213 -22.65 2.91 9.37
CA ARG A 213 -23.07 4.20 8.80
C ARG A 213 -22.08 4.67 7.74
N TYR A 214 -22.61 5.35 6.72
CA TYR A 214 -21.82 5.98 5.67
C TYR A 214 -22.05 7.48 5.66
N THR A 215 -20.97 8.25 5.69
CA THR A 215 -21.04 9.71 5.59
C THR A 215 -21.41 10.18 4.18
N ASN A 216 -21.21 9.32 3.18
CA ASN A 216 -21.28 9.62 1.75
C ASN A 216 -20.33 10.76 1.32
N ASP A 217 -19.31 10.98 2.11
CA ASP A 217 -18.32 12.03 1.93
C ASP A 217 -17.01 11.64 2.63
N TYR A 218 -15.86 12.18 2.19
CA TYR A 218 -14.56 11.99 2.83
C TYR A 218 -14.02 13.27 3.49
N VAL A 219 -14.78 14.37 3.44
CA VAL A 219 -14.36 15.70 3.89
C VAL A 219 -15.24 16.25 5.01
N ASP A 220 -16.52 15.87 5.04
CA ASP A 220 -17.47 16.34 6.07
C ASP A 220 -17.19 15.71 7.44
N THR A 221 -16.35 16.41 8.19
CA THR A 221 -15.98 16.01 9.56
C THR A 221 -17.13 16.13 10.56
N ALA A 222 -18.16 16.94 10.26
CA ALA A 222 -19.30 17.15 11.16
C ALA A 222 -20.18 15.90 11.17
N ILE A 223 -20.54 15.37 10.00
CA ILE A 223 -21.31 14.13 9.87
C ILE A 223 -20.53 12.94 10.46
N ALA A 224 -19.22 12.83 10.14
CA ALA A 224 -18.39 11.77 10.68
C ALA A 224 -18.34 11.80 12.20
N LYS A 225 -18.24 12.96 12.81
CA LYS A 225 -18.27 13.15 14.27
C LYS A 225 -19.63 12.77 14.85
N GLU A 226 -20.73 13.19 14.23
CA GLU A 226 -22.08 12.83 14.66
C GLU A 226 -22.27 11.31 14.73
N TYR A 227 -21.89 10.61 13.65
CA TYR A 227 -21.98 9.16 13.59
C TYR A 227 -21.05 8.44 14.56
N GLY A 228 -19.88 9.01 14.84
CA GLY A 228 -18.94 8.45 15.81
C GLY A 228 -19.33 8.67 17.28
N LEU A 229 -20.29 9.56 17.56
CA LEU A 229 -20.78 9.87 18.91
C LEU A 229 -22.14 9.24 19.23
N SER A 230 -22.85 8.73 18.24
CA SER A 230 -24.20 8.16 18.37
C SER A 230 -24.16 6.66 18.49
#